data_6c44fcd8205acee01b95babc97a1f940
#
_entry.id   6c44fcd8205acee01b95babc97a1f940
#
_cell.length_a   1.000
_cell.length_b   1.000
_cell.length_c   1.000
_cell.angle_alpha   90.00
_cell.angle_beta   90.00
_cell.angle_gamma   90.00
#
_symmetry.space_group_name_H-M   'P 1'
#
loop_
_entity.id
_entity.type
_entity.pdbx_description
1 polymer ?
#
loop_
_entity_poly.entity_id
_entity_poly.type
_entity_poly.pdbx_seq_one_letter_code
_entity_poly.pdbx_strand_id
1 'polypeptide(L)'
;MPQDREDAHWSRELSGAFGDLGTFLPHVVAALSVVGMAPFGVLAGFGLFYIATGLIYALPVAVQPMKAASAAILVSDMSPGSVAACGLIVGLVFLALGVTGAIGRLARIVPDAVVSGLQLGLGLTLALLGLRMMLTDWVIAVVAAGLLVALLWVPRCPAALVALAGATGVAVVRDGVPAVSLDPGLPNLALIVPSWTDLWRGFELAALPQIPLTLTNAIIVTATLSGTLFAKRAHRVTPRNLALTTGAANLLLAPLGAYPMCHGAGGMAAHHRFGARGRGAPLIMGSCCLILAGLVGGEAPALLALVPEAAVGCLLVATGWELASALRARAQPLVNWPILAATAAATLAVNAFAGFVLGCLLAWLWPWVRGRLSGRPSGTHSGAAQRYETTDAFKTS
;
A
#
# COMPACT_ATOMS: atom_id res chain seq x y z
N MET A 1 7.77 40.11 -4.00
CA MET A 1 8.28 39.44 -2.77
C MET A 1 7.27 38.57 -2.02
N PRO A 2 5.95 38.85 -1.87
CA PRO A 2 4.97 37.89 -1.38
C PRO A 2 4.65 36.78 -2.41
N GLN A 3 4.51 37.13 -3.68
CA GLN A 3 4.22 36.19 -4.79
C GLN A 3 5.29 35.11 -4.97
N ASP A 4 6.58 35.49 -4.92
CA ASP A 4 7.70 34.54 -5.06
C ASP A 4 7.72 33.47 -3.94
N ARG A 5 7.20 33.80 -2.75
CA ARG A 5 7.05 32.85 -1.64
C ARG A 5 5.85 31.93 -1.80
N GLU A 6 4.78 32.40 -2.40
CA GLU A 6 3.59 31.59 -2.72
C GLU A 6 3.89 30.63 -3.87
N ASP A 7 4.51 31.11 -4.93
CA ASP A 7 4.90 30.27 -6.09
C ASP A 7 5.90 29.18 -5.69
N ALA A 8 6.88 29.50 -4.85
CA ALA A 8 7.81 28.52 -4.28
C ALA A 8 7.12 27.49 -3.35
N HIS A 9 6.00 27.84 -2.72
CA HIS A 9 5.21 26.94 -1.92
C HIS A 9 4.43 25.95 -2.81
N TRP A 10 3.72 26.43 -3.83
CA TRP A 10 2.93 25.59 -4.74
C TRP A 10 3.80 24.67 -5.59
N SER A 11 4.94 25.10 -6.06
CA SER A 11 5.89 24.23 -6.80
C SER A 11 6.41 23.07 -5.95
N ARG A 12 6.62 23.29 -4.65
CA ARG A 12 7.00 22.24 -3.69
C ARG A 12 5.85 21.25 -3.43
N GLU A 13 4.63 21.74 -3.28
CA GLU A 13 3.45 20.90 -3.10
C GLU A 13 3.19 20.07 -4.35
N LEU A 14 3.33 20.65 -5.54
CA LEU A 14 3.22 19.95 -6.82
C LEU A 14 4.28 18.85 -6.97
N SER A 15 5.55 19.17 -6.75
CA SER A 15 6.62 18.16 -6.75
C SER A 15 6.34 17.07 -5.71
N GLY A 16 5.90 17.49 -4.52
CA GLY A 16 5.56 16.58 -3.43
C GLY A 16 4.41 15.65 -3.77
N ALA A 17 3.38 16.12 -4.50
CA ALA A 17 2.22 15.32 -4.86
C ALA A 17 2.60 14.04 -5.62
N PHE A 18 3.59 14.12 -6.49
CA PHE A 18 4.06 12.99 -7.30
C PHE A 18 5.17 12.16 -6.64
N GLY A 19 5.57 12.50 -5.43
CA GLY A 19 6.66 11.81 -4.72
C GLY A 19 6.36 10.34 -4.40
N ASP A 20 5.09 9.98 -4.21
CA ASP A 20 4.65 8.62 -3.87
C ASP A 20 4.23 7.75 -5.08
N LEU A 21 4.36 8.26 -6.30
CA LEU A 21 3.99 7.50 -7.50
C LEU A 21 4.72 6.17 -7.63
N GLY A 22 5.92 6.05 -7.06
CA GLY A 22 6.68 4.79 -7.04
C GLY A 22 5.94 3.64 -6.35
N THR A 23 5.17 3.94 -5.29
CA THR A 23 4.36 2.94 -4.58
C THR A 23 2.94 2.87 -5.15
N PHE A 24 2.39 3.98 -5.60
CA PHE A 24 1.01 4.08 -6.07
C PHE A 24 0.81 3.43 -7.46
N LEU A 25 1.62 3.85 -8.45
CA LEU A 25 1.45 3.45 -9.85
C LEU A 25 1.50 1.93 -10.08
N PRO A 26 2.48 1.17 -9.52
CA PRO A 26 2.57 -0.25 -9.82
C PRO A 26 1.29 -1.01 -9.52
N HIS A 27 0.69 -0.72 -8.36
CA HIS A 27 -0.53 -1.39 -7.93
C HIS A 27 -1.76 -0.95 -8.71
N VAL A 28 -1.91 0.37 -8.94
CA VAL A 28 -3.06 0.91 -9.66
C VAL A 28 -3.03 0.49 -11.12
N VAL A 29 -1.90 0.66 -11.80
CA VAL A 29 -1.77 0.27 -13.21
C VAL A 29 -1.98 -1.24 -13.36
N ALA A 30 -1.38 -2.07 -12.50
CA ALA A 30 -1.58 -3.52 -12.54
C ALA A 30 -3.05 -3.91 -12.27
N ALA A 31 -3.73 -3.26 -11.31
CA ALA A 31 -5.15 -3.50 -11.07
C ALA A 31 -6.02 -3.19 -12.29
N LEU A 32 -5.68 -2.14 -13.02
CA LEU A 32 -6.42 -1.71 -14.20
C LEU A 32 -6.07 -2.55 -15.45
N SER A 33 -4.78 -2.77 -15.74
CA SER A 33 -4.32 -3.42 -16.98
C SER A 33 -4.31 -4.94 -16.91
N VAL A 34 -3.98 -5.52 -15.75
CA VAL A 34 -3.82 -6.98 -15.58
C VAL A 34 -5.11 -7.62 -15.07
N VAL A 35 -5.75 -6.99 -14.06
CA VAL A 35 -6.99 -7.52 -13.45
C VAL A 35 -8.24 -7.03 -14.18
N GLY A 36 -8.12 -5.96 -14.96
CA GLY A 36 -9.26 -5.37 -15.69
C GLY A 36 -10.30 -4.69 -14.79
N MET A 37 -9.88 -4.13 -13.66
CA MET A 37 -10.78 -3.37 -12.80
C MET A 37 -11.28 -2.11 -13.51
N ALA A 38 -12.52 -1.71 -13.22
CA ALA A 38 -13.10 -0.50 -13.77
C ALA A 38 -12.33 0.75 -13.33
N PRO A 39 -11.71 1.49 -14.26
CA PRO A 39 -10.81 2.60 -13.92
C PRO A 39 -11.50 3.73 -13.18
N PHE A 40 -12.76 4.03 -13.51
CA PHE A 40 -13.48 5.09 -12.83
C PHE A 40 -13.58 4.83 -11.32
N GLY A 41 -14.02 3.64 -10.91
CA GLY A 41 -14.16 3.29 -9.49
C GLY A 41 -12.83 3.37 -8.74
N VAL A 42 -11.77 2.83 -9.34
CA VAL A 42 -10.42 2.85 -8.76
C VAL A 42 -9.89 4.28 -8.63
N LEU A 43 -9.86 5.03 -9.72
CA LEU A 43 -9.28 6.38 -9.75
C LEU A 43 -10.11 7.38 -8.95
N ALA A 44 -11.45 7.34 -9.06
CA ALA A 44 -12.33 8.21 -8.29
C ALA A 44 -12.26 7.89 -6.79
N GLY A 45 -12.17 6.62 -6.42
CA GLY A 45 -11.98 6.21 -5.03
C GLY A 45 -10.71 6.80 -4.43
N PHE A 46 -9.57 6.64 -5.09
CA PHE A 46 -8.32 7.26 -4.65
C PHE A 46 -8.42 8.79 -4.62
N GLY A 47 -9.00 9.39 -5.66
CA GLY A 47 -9.16 10.83 -5.77
C GLY A 47 -9.94 11.43 -4.61
N LEU A 48 -11.11 10.87 -4.31
CA LEU A 48 -11.96 11.30 -3.19
C LEU A 48 -11.28 11.13 -1.85
N PHE A 49 -10.60 9.99 -1.65
CA PHE A 49 -9.92 9.75 -0.37
C PHE A 49 -8.70 10.66 -0.20
N TYR A 50 -7.92 10.92 -1.25
CA TYR A 50 -6.82 11.90 -1.19
C TYR A 50 -7.32 13.31 -0.85
N ILE A 51 -8.41 13.78 -1.49
CA ILE A 51 -9.01 15.09 -1.18
C ILE A 51 -9.49 15.13 0.26
N ALA A 52 -10.24 14.12 0.70
CA ALA A 52 -10.70 14.05 2.10
C ALA A 52 -9.52 14.07 3.08
N THR A 53 -8.45 13.32 2.78
CA THR A 53 -7.21 13.27 3.57
C THR A 53 -6.55 14.65 3.68
N GLY A 54 -6.40 15.35 2.55
CA GLY A 54 -5.83 16.71 2.50
C GLY A 54 -6.64 17.72 3.32
N LEU A 55 -7.97 17.63 3.26
CA LEU A 55 -8.88 18.52 4.01
C LEU A 55 -8.89 18.20 5.51
N ILE A 56 -8.91 16.95 5.90
CA ILE A 56 -9.00 16.52 7.30
C ILE A 56 -7.69 16.78 8.05
N TYR A 57 -6.57 16.36 7.47
CA TYR A 57 -5.27 16.42 8.17
C TYR A 57 -4.50 17.70 7.92
N ALA A 58 -4.75 18.40 6.83
CA ALA A 58 -4.03 19.59 6.39
C ALA A 58 -2.49 19.37 6.28
N LEU A 59 -2.08 18.12 6.09
CA LEU A 59 -0.70 17.65 5.96
C LEU A 59 -0.59 16.70 4.75
N PRO A 60 0.62 16.44 4.23
CA PRO A 60 0.81 15.59 3.06
C PRO A 60 0.74 14.09 3.44
N VAL A 61 -0.37 13.69 4.05
CA VAL A 61 -0.65 12.29 4.37
C VAL A 61 -1.03 11.57 3.09
N ALA A 62 -0.30 10.53 2.75
CA ALA A 62 -0.53 9.76 1.53
C ALA A 62 -1.72 8.81 1.64
N VAL A 63 -2.33 8.52 0.51
CA VAL A 63 -3.28 7.41 0.33
C VAL A 63 -2.66 6.40 -0.62
N GLN A 64 -2.57 5.16 -0.18
CA GLN A 64 -1.88 4.10 -0.93
C GLN A 64 -2.78 2.87 -1.09
N PRO A 65 -2.59 2.10 -2.18
CA PRO A 65 -3.16 0.76 -2.28
C PRO A 65 -2.72 -0.12 -1.12
N MET A 66 -3.61 -0.95 -0.62
CA MET A 66 -3.31 -1.93 0.43
C MET A 66 -2.44 -3.04 -0.13
N LYS A 67 -1.17 -3.11 0.29
CA LYS A 67 -0.13 -3.94 -0.35
C LYS A 67 -0.42 -5.44 -0.32
N ALA A 68 -0.94 -5.98 0.81
CA ALA A 68 -1.28 -7.39 0.89
C ALA A 68 -2.53 -7.71 0.05
N ALA A 69 -3.54 -6.84 0.11
CA ALA A 69 -4.73 -6.97 -0.72
C ALA A 69 -4.37 -6.88 -2.21
N SER A 70 -3.50 -5.93 -2.58
CA SER A 70 -3.00 -5.81 -3.96
C SER A 70 -2.31 -7.08 -4.45
N ALA A 71 -1.42 -7.65 -3.65
CA ALA A 71 -0.73 -8.89 -4.03
C ALA A 71 -1.73 -10.04 -4.24
N ALA A 72 -2.73 -10.17 -3.35
CA ALA A 72 -3.77 -11.17 -3.49
C ALA A 72 -4.64 -10.93 -4.74
N ILE A 73 -5.06 -9.71 -4.98
CA ILE A 73 -5.89 -9.32 -6.13
C ILE A 73 -5.16 -9.63 -7.44
N LEU A 74 -3.86 -9.33 -7.52
CA LEU A 74 -3.04 -9.52 -8.72
C LEU A 74 -2.71 -11.00 -9.01
N VAL A 75 -2.70 -11.87 -7.99
CA VAL A 75 -2.23 -13.27 -8.12
C VAL A 75 -3.36 -14.29 -8.04
N SER A 76 -4.48 -13.95 -7.37
CA SER A 76 -5.53 -14.94 -7.02
C SER A 76 -6.81 -14.81 -7.84
N ASP A 77 -6.80 -14.09 -8.94
CA ASP A 77 -7.95 -13.90 -9.84
C ASP A 77 -9.24 -13.57 -9.06
N MET A 78 -9.19 -12.49 -8.30
CA MET A 78 -10.30 -12.04 -7.47
C MET A 78 -11.35 -11.31 -8.30
N SER A 79 -12.62 -11.68 -8.14
CA SER A 79 -13.74 -10.96 -8.75
C SER A 79 -13.86 -9.52 -8.22
N PRO A 80 -14.47 -8.58 -8.95
CA PRO A 80 -14.78 -7.24 -8.45
C PRO A 80 -15.58 -7.28 -7.13
N GLY A 81 -16.48 -8.27 -6.97
CA GLY A 81 -17.21 -8.50 -5.72
C GLY A 81 -16.28 -8.88 -4.56
N SER A 82 -15.30 -9.75 -4.79
CA SER A 82 -14.32 -10.13 -3.76
C SER A 82 -13.38 -8.98 -3.38
N VAL A 83 -13.03 -8.11 -4.34
CA VAL A 83 -12.26 -6.89 -4.06
C VAL A 83 -13.07 -5.90 -3.22
N ALA A 84 -14.33 -5.68 -3.58
CA ALA A 84 -15.24 -4.83 -2.80
C ALA A 84 -15.46 -5.40 -1.39
N ALA A 85 -15.62 -6.72 -1.27
CA ALA A 85 -15.73 -7.42 0.02
C ALA A 85 -14.50 -7.18 0.91
N CYS A 86 -13.29 -7.27 0.35
CA CYS A 86 -12.07 -6.92 1.07
C CYS A 86 -12.13 -5.49 1.62
N GLY A 87 -12.47 -4.52 0.77
CA GLY A 87 -12.61 -3.12 1.18
C GLY A 87 -13.64 -2.93 2.30
N LEU A 88 -14.82 -3.54 2.17
CA LEU A 88 -15.89 -3.48 3.18
C LEU A 88 -15.44 -4.08 4.52
N ILE A 89 -14.83 -5.26 4.51
CA ILE A 89 -14.37 -5.95 5.73
C ILE A 89 -13.29 -5.13 6.44
N VAL A 90 -12.27 -4.69 5.71
CA VAL A 90 -11.20 -3.85 6.26
C VAL A 90 -11.77 -2.52 6.73
N GLY A 91 -12.70 -1.94 5.96
CA GLY A 91 -13.40 -0.71 6.30
C GLY A 91 -14.15 -0.83 7.63
N LEU A 92 -14.92 -1.89 7.80
CA LEU A 92 -15.67 -2.16 9.04
C LEU A 92 -14.73 -2.36 10.25
N VAL A 93 -13.67 -3.16 10.08
CA VAL A 93 -12.70 -3.42 11.15
C VAL A 93 -12.03 -2.12 11.60
N PHE A 94 -11.51 -1.30 10.69
CA PHE A 94 -10.81 -0.07 11.07
C PHE A 94 -11.75 1.01 11.58
N LEU A 95 -12.98 1.09 11.07
CA LEU A 95 -13.99 1.98 11.65
C LEU A 95 -14.32 1.57 13.10
N ALA A 96 -14.55 0.29 13.34
CA ALA A 96 -14.82 -0.23 14.68
C ALA A 96 -13.63 0.02 15.64
N LEU A 97 -12.39 -0.24 15.20
CA LEU A 97 -11.18 0.04 15.98
C LEU A 97 -10.99 1.54 16.27
N GLY A 98 -11.31 2.40 15.29
CA GLY A 98 -11.25 3.85 15.46
C GLY A 98 -12.30 4.37 16.44
N VAL A 99 -13.54 3.87 16.37
CA VAL A 99 -14.61 4.26 17.28
C VAL A 99 -14.34 3.78 18.71
N THR A 100 -13.96 2.52 18.87
CA THR A 100 -13.73 1.89 20.20
C THR A 100 -12.39 2.26 20.83
N GLY A 101 -11.43 2.78 20.05
CA GLY A 101 -10.07 3.04 20.52
C GLY A 101 -9.23 1.77 20.77
N ALA A 102 -9.69 0.60 20.32
CA ALA A 102 -9.04 -0.69 20.57
C ALA A 102 -7.78 -0.92 19.72
N ILE A 103 -7.32 0.06 18.94
CA ILE A 103 -6.16 -0.01 18.03
C ILE A 103 -4.92 -0.54 18.74
N GLY A 104 -4.58 0.03 19.90
CA GLY A 104 -3.39 -0.39 20.65
C GLY A 104 -3.49 -1.79 21.25
N ARG A 105 -4.70 -2.32 21.48
CA ARG A 105 -4.90 -3.70 21.95
C ARG A 105 -4.63 -4.68 20.81
N LEU A 106 -5.21 -4.44 19.66
CA LEU A 106 -5.03 -5.32 18.49
C LEU A 106 -3.56 -5.33 18.02
N ALA A 107 -2.88 -4.17 18.03
CA ALA A 107 -1.48 -4.08 17.65
C ALA A 107 -0.54 -4.95 18.51
N ARG A 108 -0.90 -5.22 19.77
CA ARG A 108 -0.11 -6.06 20.66
C ARG A 108 -0.35 -7.56 20.50
N ILE A 109 -1.46 -7.94 19.84
CA ILE A 109 -1.83 -9.34 19.63
C ILE A 109 -1.04 -9.95 18.47
N VAL A 110 -0.77 -9.17 17.42
CA VAL A 110 -0.11 -9.68 16.22
C VAL A 110 1.41 -9.60 16.40
N PRO A 111 2.13 -10.74 16.35
CA PRO A 111 3.58 -10.75 16.52
C PRO A 111 4.30 -10.07 15.35
N ASP A 112 5.31 -9.25 15.62
CA ASP A 112 6.09 -8.53 14.61
C ASP A 112 6.79 -9.47 13.61
N ALA A 113 7.18 -10.67 14.04
CA ALA A 113 7.77 -11.69 13.17
C ALA A 113 6.80 -12.17 12.10
N VAL A 114 5.50 -12.30 12.42
CA VAL A 114 4.45 -12.68 11.47
C VAL A 114 4.23 -11.56 10.45
N VAL A 115 4.13 -10.31 10.90
CA VAL A 115 4.00 -9.14 10.02
C VAL A 115 5.19 -9.04 9.07
N SER A 116 6.39 -9.25 9.58
CA SER A 116 7.62 -9.22 8.78
C SER A 116 7.69 -10.38 7.78
N GLY A 117 7.26 -11.58 8.19
CA GLY A 117 7.15 -12.75 7.31
C GLY A 117 6.15 -12.54 6.19
N LEU A 118 4.98 -11.97 6.48
CA LEU A 118 4.00 -11.58 5.47
C LEU A 118 4.58 -10.57 4.47
N GLN A 119 5.28 -9.53 4.95
CA GLN A 119 5.90 -8.54 4.08
C GLN A 119 6.93 -9.16 3.14
N LEU A 120 7.77 -10.06 3.66
CA LEU A 120 8.76 -10.78 2.86
C LEU A 120 8.08 -11.69 1.84
N GLY A 121 7.13 -12.53 2.26
CA GLY A 121 6.41 -13.43 1.38
C GLY A 121 5.66 -12.71 0.26
N LEU A 122 4.90 -11.67 0.60
CA LEU A 122 4.19 -10.83 -0.37
C LEU A 122 5.13 -10.07 -1.30
N GLY A 123 6.25 -9.55 -0.76
CA GLY A 123 7.28 -8.90 -1.57
C GLY A 123 7.87 -9.85 -2.61
N LEU A 124 8.18 -11.09 -2.22
CA LEU A 124 8.64 -12.13 -3.14
C LEU A 124 7.58 -12.51 -4.17
N THR A 125 6.31 -12.62 -3.75
CA THR A 125 5.18 -12.91 -4.66
C THR A 125 5.05 -11.84 -5.75
N LEU A 126 5.07 -10.55 -5.36
CA LEU A 126 5.01 -9.44 -6.31
C LEU A 126 6.24 -9.39 -7.22
N ALA A 127 7.43 -9.65 -6.68
CA ALA A 127 8.66 -9.70 -7.48
C ALA A 127 8.63 -10.82 -8.51
N LEU A 128 8.15 -12.02 -8.14
CA LEU A 128 8.01 -13.15 -9.06
C LEU A 128 6.97 -12.89 -10.15
N LEU A 129 5.83 -12.29 -9.79
CA LEU A 129 4.82 -11.86 -10.76
C LEU A 129 5.43 -10.84 -11.73
N GLY A 130 6.10 -9.82 -11.19
CA GLY A 130 6.75 -8.78 -11.99
C GLY A 130 7.82 -9.35 -12.93
N LEU A 131 8.65 -10.29 -12.47
CA LEU A 131 9.63 -10.97 -13.31
C LEU A 131 8.97 -11.76 -14.46
N ARG A 132 7.86 -12.47 -14.20
CA ARG A 132 7.10 -13.14 -15.25
C ARG A 132 6.58 -12.17 -16.30
N MET A 133 6.04 -11.02 -15.86
CA MET A 133 5.58 -9.96 -16.77
C MET A 133 6.73 -9.34 -17.56
N MET A 134 7.92 -9.17 -16.98
CA MET A 134 9.09 -8.67 -17.70
C MET A 134 9.54 -9.60 -18.83
N LEU A 135 9.29 -10.90 -18.71
CA LEU A 135 9.64 -11.89 -19.74
C LEU A 135 8.73 -11.83 -20.97
N THR A 136 7.58 -11.15 -20.92
CA THR A 136 6.68 -10.99 -22.09
C THR A 136 7.33 -10.12 -23.16
N ASP A 137 8.15 -9.14 -22.76
CA ASP A 137 8.90 -8.25 -23.66
C ASP A 137 10.20 -7.78 -22.99
N TRP A 138 11.27 -8.51 -23.21
CA TRP A 138 12.55 -8.23 -22.57
C TRP A 138 13.14 -6.88 -22.96
N VAL A 139 12.87 -6.36 -24.19
CA VAL A 139 13.36 -5.04 -24.64
C VAL A 139 12.72 -3.94 -23.80
N ILE A 140 11.39 -3.97 -23.68
CA ILE A 140 10.65 -3.02 -22.87
C ILE A 140 11.04 -3.15 -21.39
N ALA A 141 11.24 -4.38 -20.90
CA ALA A 141 11.70 -4.63 -19.54
C ALA A 141 13.05 -3.98 -19.26
N VAL A 142 14.03 -4.13 -20.16
CA VAL A 142 15.36 -3.51 -20.04
C VAL A 142 15.28 -1.98 -20.08
N VAL A 143 14.47 -1.42 -20.97
CA VAL A 143 14.24 0.03 -21.03
C VAL A 143 13.62 0.55 -19.74
N ALA A 144 12.56 -0.09 -19.25
CA ALA A 144 11.87 0.29 -18.01
C ALA A 144 12.81 0.19 -16.80
N ALA A 145 13.52 -0.93 -16.67
CA ALA A 145 14.47 -1.15 -15.57
C ALA A 145 15.66 -0.18 -15.63
N GLY A 146 16.22 0.04 -16.81
CA GLY A 146 17.33 0.97 -17.02
C GLY A 146 16.94 2.41 -16.67
N LEU A 147 15.78 2.88 -17.14
CA LEU A 147 15.26 4.19 -16.78
C LEU A 147 14.98 4.29 -15.27
N LEU A 148 14.33 3.29 -14.70
CA LEU A 148 14.02 3.28 -13.26
C LEU A 148 15.31 3.39 -12.43
N VAL A 149 16.30 2.56 -12.71
CA VAL A 149 17.57 2.55 -11.98
C VAL A 149 18.36 3.85 -12.19
N ALA A 150 18.47 4.34 -13.42
CA ALA A 150 19.17 5.59 -13.72
C ALA A 150 18.54 6.79 -12.99
N LEU A 151 17.19 6.82 -12.91
CA LEU A 151 16.46 7.93 -12.30
C LEU A 151 16.39 7.86 -10.77
N LEU A 152 16.71 6.72 -10.13
CA LEU A 152 16.84 6.65 -8.66
C LEU A 152 17.90 7.61 -8.10
N TRP A 153 18.90 7.95 -8.91
CA TRP A 153 19.98 8.86 -8.54
C TRP A 153 19.66 10.34 -8.81
N VAL A 154 18.54 10.62 -9.49
CA VAL A 154 18.10 11.98 -9.81
C VAL A 154 17.20 12.50 -8.68
N PRO A 155 17.62 13.55 -7.94
CA PRO A 155 16.83 14.08 -6.85
C PRO A 155 15.46 14.58 -7.33
N ARG A 156 14.40 14.25 -6.58
CA ARG A 156 13.03 14.68 -6.86
C ARG A 156 12.45 14.25 -8.22
N CYS A 157 13.05 13.28 -8.88
CA CYS A 157 12.51 12.71 -10.11
C CYS A 157 11.47 11.62 -9.74
N PRO A 158 10.24 11.65 -10.29
CA PRO A 158 9.26 10.56 -10.13
C PRO A 158 9.65 9.39 -11.04
N ALA A 159 10.72 8.67 -10.66
CA ALA A 159 11.38 7.65 -11.49
C ALA A 159 10.40 6.61 -12.04
N ALA A 160 9.43 6.14 -11.24
CA ALA A 160 8.45 5.16 -11.68
C ALA A 160 7.55 5.68 -12.81
N LEU A 161 7.11 6.94 -12.72
CA LEU A 161 6.29 7.57 -13.78
C LEU A 161 7.09 7.73 -15.07
N VAL A 162 8.32 8.25 -14.96
CA VAL A 162 9.18 8.49 -16.13
C VAL A 162 9.60 7.17 -16.79
N ALA A 163 9.91 6.14 -15.99
CA ALA A 163 10.23 4.81 -16.49
C ALA A 163 9.03 4.18 -17.23
N LEU A 164 7.83 4.28 -16.65
CA LEU A 164 6.61 3.78 -17.25
C LEU A 164 6.31 4.52 -18.57
N ALA A 165 6.30 5.86 -18.54
CA ALA A 165 6.02 6.67 -19.72
C ALA A 165 7.08 6.47 -20.83
N GLY A 166 8.36 6.39 -20.47
CA GLY A 166 9.43 6.14 -21.40
C GLY A 166 9.35 4.76 -22.06
N ALA A 167 9.08 3.72 -21.26
CA ALA A 167 8.89 2.36 -21.78
C ALA A 167 7.65 2.27 -22.67
N THR A 168 6.54 2.92 -22.29
CA THR A 168 5.33 3.03 -23.12
C THR A 168 5.62 3.76 -24.43
N GLY A 169 6.37 4.88 -24.38
CA GLY A 169 6.78 5.61 -25.59
C GLY A 169 7.59 4.76 -26.55
N VAL A 170 8.54 3.95 -26.04
CA VAL A 170 9.32 3.01 -26.87
C VAL A 170 8.41 1.95 -27.49
N ALA A 171 7.46 1.39 -26.73
CA ALA A 171 6.51 0.40 -27.25
C ALA A 171 5.63 1.01 -28.37
N VAL A 172 5.10 2.21 -28.16
CA VAL A 172 4.30 2.92 -29.16
C VAL A 172 5.10 3.22 -30.43
N VAL A 173 6.36 3.62 -30.32
CA VAL A 173 7.23 3.87 -31.50
C VAL A 173 7.53 2.56 -32.23
N ARG A 174 7.73 1.46 -31.53
CA ARG A 174 8.06 0.16 -32.13
C ARG A 174 6.84 -0.54 -32.75
N ASP A 175 5.73 -0.57 -32.01
CA ASP A 175 4.57 -1.41 -32.33
C ASP A 175 3.39 -0.60 -32.90
N GLY A 176 3.47 0.74 -32.87
CA GLY A 176 2.40 1.63 -33.24
C GLY A 176 1.42 1.92 -32.11
N VAL A 177 0.51 2.86 -32.37
CA VAL A 177 -0.59 3.16 -31.45
C VAL A 177 -1.71 2.17 -31.74
N PRO A 178 -2.17 1.37 -30.76
CA PRO A 178 -3.38 0.57 -30.93
C PRO A 178 -4.54 1.46 -31.38
N ALA A 179 -5.43 0.93 -32.20
CA ALA A 179 -6.65 1.65 -32.61
C ALA A 179 -7.50 1.88 -31.35
N VAL A 180 -7.39 3.08 -30.78
CA VAL A 180 -8.15 3.49 -29.59
C VAL A 180 -9.38 4.24 -30.08
N SER A 181 -10.56 3.64 -29.95
CA SER A 181 -11.81 4.37 -30.08
C SER A 181 -12.07 5.07 -28.75
N LEU A 182 -11.86 6.37 -28.70
CA LEU A 182 -12.23 7.19 -27.55
C LEU A 182 -13.74 7.46 -27.60
N ASP A 183 -14.56 6.60 -27.04
CA ASP A 183 -15.99 6.90 -26.83
C ASP A 183 -16.14 7.44 -25.39
N PRO A 184 -16.41 8.72 -25.20
CA PRO A 184 -16.58 9.31 -23.86
C PRO A 184 -17.92 8.88 -23.22
N GLY A 185 -18.14 7.58 -23.16
CA GLY A 185 -19.28 7.00 -22.47
C GLY A 185 -19.28 7.42 -20.99
N LEU A 186 -20.47 7.70 -20.46
CA LEU A 186 -20.59 7.94 -19.01
C LEU A 186 -20.11 6.71 -18.25
N PRO A 187 -19.29 6.89 -17.19
CA PRO A 187 -18.82 5.77 -16.39
C PRO A 187 -20.00 4.98 -15.83
N ASN A 188 -20.01 3.68 -16.04
CA ASN A 188 -21.02 2.82 -15.48
C ASN A 188 -20.79 2.67 -13.97
N LEU A 189 -21.49 3.45 -13.18
CA LEU A 189 -21.47 3.42 -11.72
C LEU A 189 -22.42 2.32 -11.22
N ALA A 190 -22.10 1.06 -11.50
CA ALA A 190 -22.83 -0.05 -10.91
C ALA A 190 -22.40 -0.26 -9.45
N LEU A 191 -23.36 -0.29 -8.54
CA LEU A 191 -23.11 -0.65 -7.16
C LEU A 191 -22.71 -2.13 -7.09
N ILE A 192 -21.51 -2.40 -6.59
CA ILE A 192 -21.02 -3.76 -6.39
C ILE A 192 -21.53 -4.27 -5.05
N VAL A 193 -22.43 -5.24 -5.10
CA VAL A 193 -22.94 -5.95 -3.91
C VAL A 193 -22.26 -7.31 -3.85
N PRO A 194 -21.32 -7.53 -2.89
CA PRO A 194 -20.62 -8.81 -2.78
C PRO A 194 -21.56 -9.95 -2.43
N SER A 195 -21.42 -11.07 -3.11
CA SER A 195 -22.05 -12.34 -2.74
C SER A 195 -21.41 -12.92 -1.46
N TRP A 196 -22.03 -13.96 -0.88
CA TRP A 196 -21.41 -14.65 0.26
C TRP A 196 -20.04 -15.26 -0.08
N THR A 197 -19.90 -15.80 -1.27
CA THR A 197 -18.63 -16.33 -1.79
C THR A 197 -17.59 -15.21 -1.92
N ASP A 198 -18.00 -14.02 -2.39
CA ASP A 198 -17.10 -12.86 -2.48
C ASP A 198 -16.66 -12.39 -1.10
N LEU A 199 -17.56 -12.35 -0.12
CA LEU A 199 -17.22 -12.00 1.27
C LEU A 199 -16.18 -12.95 1.84
N TRP A 200 -16.35 -14.26 1.63
CA TRP A 200 -15.41 -15.26 2.12
C TRP A 200 -14.04 -15.14 1.42
N ARG A 201 -14.02 -15.07 0.09
CA ARG A 201 -12.77 -14.91 -0.67
C ARG A 201 -12.07 -13.58 -0.35
N GLY A 202 -12.82 -12.49 -0.27
CA GLY A 202 -12.29 -11.17 0.10
C GLY A 202 -11.70 -11.16 1.51
N PHE A 203 -12.34 -11.86 2.48
CA PHE A 203 -11.81 -12.03 3.82
C PHE A 203 -10.53 -12.85 3.85
N GLU A 204 -10.59 -14.07 3.30
CA GLU A 204 -9.50 -15.03 3.38
C GLU A 204 -8.26 -14.55 2.63
N LEU A 205 -8.41 -14.19 1.36
CA LEU A 205 -7.25 -13.92 0.50
C LEU A 205 -6.63 -12.54 0.76
N ALA A 206 -7.43 -11.54 1.08
CA ALA A 206 -6.99 -10.16 1.07
C ALA A 206 -7.16 -9.44 2.43
N ALA A 207 -8.36 -9.45 3.04
CA ALA A 207 -8.62 -8.61 4.20
C ALA A 207 -7.86 -9.07 5.45
N LEU A 208 -7.88 -10.37 5.76
CA LEU A 208 -7.25 -10.90 6.98
C LEU A 208 -5.73 -10.65 7.03
N PRO A 209 -4.93 -10.95 5.99
CA PRO A 209 -3.51 -10.61 5.99
C PRO A 209 -3.24 -9.11 5.92
N GLN A 210 -4.18 -8.31 5.37
CA GLN A 210 -4.02 -6.86 5.26
C GLN A 210 -4.23 -6.13 6.59
N ILE A 211 -5.12 -6.60 7.45
CA ILE A 211 -5.45 -5.94 8.74
C ILE A 211 -4.20 -5.66 9.58
N PRO A 212 -3.32 -6.65 9.90
CA PRO A 212 -2.12 -6.38 10.68
C PRO A 212 -1.13 -5.43 10.00
N LEU A 213 -1.01 -5.50 8.67
CA LEU A 213 -0.14 -4.60 7.90
C LEU A 213 -0.65 -3.16 7.92
N THR A 214 -1.96 -2.95 7.75
CA THR A 214 -2.56 -1.62 7.84
C THR A 214 -2.44 -1.05 9.25
N LEU A 215 -2.71 -1.87 10.27
CA LEU A 215 -2.63 -1.45 11.66
C LEU A 215 -1.23 -0.94 12.01
N THR A 216 -0.20 -1.70 11.66
CA THR A 216 1.19 -1.36 12.00
C THR A 216 1.75 -0.27 11.11
N ASN A 217 1.74 -0.45 9.79
CA ASN A 217 2.43 0.44 8.85
C ASN A 217 1.62 1.68 8.47
N ALA A 218 0.32 1.50 8.22
CA ALA A 218 -0.51 2.61 7.75
C ALA A 218 -1.06 3.48 8.88
N ILE A 219 -1.28 2.92 10.06
CA ILE A 219 -1.88 3.66 11.18
C ILE A 219 -0.82 4.08 12.19
N ILE A 220 -0.14 3.12 12.83
CA ILE A 220 0.79 3.44 13.92
C ILE A 220 2.03 4.16 13.40
N VAL A 221 2.69 3.62 12.37
CA VAL A 221 3.91 4.23 11.82
C VAL A 221 3.62 5.59 11.18
N THR A 222 2.48 5.76 10.48
CA THR A 222 2.10 7.06 9.90
C THR A 222 1.86 8.11 10.99
N ALA A 223 1.16 7.77 12.07
CA ALA A 223 0.95 8.69 13.18
C ALA A 223 2.27 9.11 13.84
N THR A 224 3.17 8.14 14.11
CA THR A 224 4.48 8.41 14.71
C THR A 224 5.34 9.29 13.79
N LEU A 225 5.42 8.93 12.50
CA LEU A 225 6.20 9.67 11.52
C LEU A 225 5.69 11.09 11.34
N SER A 226 4.36 11.28 11.35
CA SER A 226 3.78 12.63 11.26
C SER A 226 4.20 13.53 12.43
N GLY A 227 4.25 12.96 13.64
CA GLY A 227 4.75 13.67 14.84
C GLY A 227 6.21 14.10 14.68
N THR A 228 7.04 13.21 14.13
CA THR A 228 8.47 13.49 13.88
C THR A 228 8.66 14.57 12.80
N LEU A 229 7.93 14.47 11.68
CA LEU A 229 8.12 15.36 10.53
C LEU A 229 7.45 16.75 10.70
N PHE A 230 6.31 16.80 11.40
CA PHE A 230 5.46 18.00 11.43
C PHE A 230 5.19 18.53 12.84
N ALA A 231 5.69 17.87 13.88
CA ALA A 231 5.59 18.28 15.29
C ALA A 231 4.13 18.66 15.68
N LYS A 232 3.92 19.87 16.23
CA LYS A 232 2.60 20.35 16.70
C LYS A 232 1.53 20.35 15.59
N ARG A 233 1.90 20.45 14.32
CA ARG A 233 0.94 20.44 13.21
C ARG A 233 0.30 19.07 13.00
N ALA A 234 0.93 18.00 13.50
CA ALA A 234 0.46 16.62 13.37
C ALA A 234 -0.68 16.24 14.35
N HIS A 235 -1.21 17.17 15.12
CA HIS A 235 -2.21 16.89 16.18
C HIS A 235 -3.45 16.14 15.69
N ARG A 236 -3.82 16.26 14.41
CA ARG A 236 -4.94 15.53 13.79
C ARG A 236 -4.56 14.15 13.26
N VAL A 237 -3.27 13.88 13.02
CA VAL A 237 -2.78 12.61 12.46
C VAL A 237 -2.54 11.63 13.62
N THR A 238 -3.62 11.15 14.19
CA THR A 238 -3.60 10.20 15.31
C THR A 238 -3.96 8.79 14.83
N PRO A 239 -3.54 7.71 15.52
CA PRO A 239 -3.94 6.36 15.16
C PRO A 239 -5.47 6.20 15.04
N ARG A 240 -6.22 6.84 15.94
CA ARG A 240 -7.68 6.84 15.92
C ARG A 240 -8.24 7.47 14.65
N ASN A 241 -7.79 8.66 14.30
CA ASN A 241 -8.30 9.38 13.13
C ASN A 241 -7.92 8.68 11.83
N LEU A 242 -6.68 8.13 11.73
CA LEU A 242 -6.24 7.35 10.59
C LEU A 242 -7.07 6.07 10.41
N ALA A 243 -7.44 5.39 11.50
CA ALA A 243 -8.33 4.24 11.44
C ALA A 243 -9.74 4.64 10.99
N LEU A 244 -10.30 5.73 11.55
CA LEU A 244 -11.62 6.24 11.17
C LEU A 244 -11.70 6.61 9.69
N THR A 245 -10.72 7.36 9.18
CA THR A 245 -10.71 7.78 7.76
C THR A 245 -10.46 6.61 6.82
N THR A 246 -9.53 5.69 7.16
CA THR A 246 -9.34 4.44 6.39
C THR A 246 -10.60 3.59 6.38
N GLY A 247 -11.24 3.43 7.55
CA GLY A 247 -12.47 2.67 7.70
C GLY A 247 -13.61 3.26 6.87
N ALA A 248 -13.89 4.55 7.05
CA ALA A 248 -14.94 5.25 6.34
C ALA A 248 -14.74 5.24 4.82
N ALA A 249 -13.51 5.52 4.34
CA ALA A 249 -13.22 5.54 2.92
C ALA A 249 -13.48 4.18 2.27
N ASN A 250 -13.00 3.08 2.86
CA ASN A 250 -13.22 1.76 2.28
C ASN A 250 -14.69 1.33 2.35
N LEU A 251 -15.42 1.62 3.44
CA LEU A 251 -16.85 1.30 3.54
C LEU A 251 -17.70 2.04 2.51
N LEU A 252 -17.40 3.31 2.27
CA LEU A 252 -18.19 4.15 1.38
C LEU A 252 -17.83 3.91 -0.09
N LEU A 253 -16.55 3.67 -0.40
CA LEU A 253 -16.05 3.70 -1.77
C LEU A 253 -15.87 2.28 -2.37
N ALA A 254 -15.66 1.23 -1.56
CA ALA A 254 -15.50 -0.12 -2.08
C ALA A 254 -16.74 -0.61 -2.88
N PRO A 255 -18.00 -0.37 -2.43
CA PRO A 255 -19.17 -0.71 -3.22
C PRO A 255 -19.27 0.04 -4.57
N LEU A 256 -18.57 1.17 -4.70
CA LEU A 256 -18.49 1.96 -5.93
C LEU A 256 -17.31 1.53 -6.84
N GLY A 257 -16.69 0.39 -6.55
CA GLY A 257 -15.59 -0.15 -7.33
C GLY A 257 -14.21 0.42 -6.98
N ALA A 258 -14.08 1.13 -5.85
CA ALA A 258 -12.78 1.58 -5.39
C ALA A 258 -11.89 0.41 -4.96
N TYR A 259 -10.60 0.57 -5.23
CA TYR A 259 -9.57 -0.36 -4.77
C TYR A 259 -9.39 -0.28 -3.25
N PRO A 260 -9.07 -1.38 -2.54
CA PRO A 260 -8.76 -1.31 -1.11
C PRO A 260 -7.57 -0.39 -0.84
N MET A 261 -7.76 0.62 0.02
CA MET A 261 -6.80 1.68 0.24
C MET A 261 -6.62 2.04 1.71
N CYS A 262 -5.42 2.52 2.04
CA CYS A 262 -5.08 2.96 3.39
C CYS A 262 -4.13 4.15 3.34
N HIS A 263 -3.82 4.72 4.51
CA HIS A 263 -2.73 5.68 4.62
C HIS A 263 -1.38 4.98 4.53
N GLY A 264 -0.35 5.70 4.04
CA GLY A 264 0.99 5.14 3.89
C GLY A 264 2.07 6.01 4.53
N ALA A 265 2.79 5.48 5.50
CA ALA A 265 3.94 6.17 6.10
C ALA A 265 5.04 6.44 5.07
N GLY A 266 5.32 5.45 4.21
CA GLY A 266 6.28 5.60 3.11
C GLY A 266 5.89 6.71 2.14
N GLY A 267 4.61 6.77 1.75
CA GLY A 267 4.10 7.83 0.88
C GLY A 267 4.16 9.21 1.52
N MET A 268 3.81 9.32 2.82
CA MET A 268 3.97 10.59 3.53
C MET A 268 5.45 11.02 3.60
N ALA A 269 6.36 10.09 3.85
CA ALA A 269 7.80 10.37 3.81
C ALA A 269 8.25 10.81 2.41
N ALA A 270 7.73 10.18 1.36
CA ALA A 270 8.02 10.53 -0.02
C ALA A 270 7.49 11.93 -0.37
N HIS A 271 6.22 12.24 -0.09
CA HIS A 271 5.67 13.58 -0.26
C HIS A 271 6.52 14.64 0.45
N HIS A 272 6.92 14.38 1.69
CA HIS A 272 7.79 15.27 2.45
C HIS A 272 9.18 15.42 1.83
N ARG A 273 9.80 14.33 1.39
CA ARG A 273 11.13 14.31 0.73
C ARG A 273 11.12 15.12 -0.56
N PHE A 274 10.02 15.05 -1.31
CA PHE A 274 9.84 15.80 -2.57
C PHE A 274 9.41 17.26 -2.36
N GLY A 275 9.19 17.67 -1.12
CA GLY A 275 9.01 19.08 -0.77
C GLY A 275 7.65 19.45 -0.18
N ALA A 276 6.66 18.58 -0.20
CA ALA A 276 5.34 18.85 0.38
C ALA A 276 5.42 19.10 1.89
N ARG A 277 4.68 20.06 2.36
CA ARG A 277 4.61 20.44 3.77
C ARG A 277 3.18 20.66 4.27
N GLY A 278 2.21 20.65 3.37
CA GLY A 278 0.82 20.97 3.66
C GLY A 278 -0.16 20.05 2.95
N ARG A 279 -1.40 20.51 2.85
CA ARG A 279 -2.50 19.83 2.17
C ARG A 279 -2.42 19.85 0.64
N GLY A 280 -1.54 20.66 0.07
CA GLY A 280 -1.45 20.86 -1.38
C GLY A 280 -1.19 19.54 -2.11
N ALA A 281 -0.21 18.75 -1.65
CA ALA A 281 0.13 17.49 -2.30
C ALA A 281 -1.04 16.49 -2.39
N PRO A 282 -1.75 16.13 -1.30
CA PRO A 282 -2.89 15.23 -1.41
C PRO A 282 -4.07 15.84 -2.21
N LEU A 283 -4.29 17.15 -2.17
CA LEU A 283 -5.32 17.80 -2.98
C LEU A 283 -4.98 17.73 -4.47
N ILE A 284 -3.72 18.01 -4.86
CA ILE A 284 -3.26 17.91 -6.24
C ILE A 284 -3.38 16.45 -6.74
N MET A 285 -2.86 15.49 -5.96
CA MET A 285 -2.91 14.08 -6.34
C MET A 285 -4.36 13.59 -6.47
N GLY A 286 -5.22 13.96 -5.52
CA GLY A 286 -6.64 13.63 -5.56
C GLY A 286 -7.35 14.24 -6.75
N SER A 287 -7.08 15.50 -7.08
CA SER A 287 -7.63 16.16 -8.26
C SER A 287 -7.15 15.50 -9.57
N CYS A 288 -5.87 15.15 -9.66
CA CYS A 288 -5.34 14.40 -10.80
C CYS A 288 -6.05 13.05 -10.98
N CYS A 289 -6.27 12.30 -9.90
CA CYS A 289 -7.01 11.04 -9.96
C CYS A 289 -8.46 11.24 -10.41
N LEU A 290 -9.17 12.28 -9.92
CA LEU A 290 -10.55 12.57 -10.34
C LEU A 290 -10.63 13.03 -11.82
N ILE A 291 -9.69 13.87 -12.26
CA ILE A 291 -9.61 14.29 -13.67
C ILE A 291 -9.37 13.07 -14.55
N LEU A 292 -8.40 12.21 -14.18
CA LEU A 292 -8.14 10.97 -14.92
C LEU A 292 -9.37 10.04 -14.90
N ALA A 293 -10.07 9.89 -13.79
CA ALA A 293 -11.30 9.12 -13.71
C ALA A 293 -12.35 9.63 -14.70
N GLY A 294 -12.53 10.95 -14.80
CA GLY A 294 -13.46 11.57 -15.74
C GLY A 294 -13.05 11.44 -17.19
N LEU A 295 -11.74 11.54 -17.49
CA LEU A 295 -11.22 11.45 -18.85
C LEU A 295 -11.19 10.01 -19.38
N VAL A 296 -10.93 9.04 -18.51
CA VAL A 296 -10.63 7.65 -18.87
C VAL A 296 -11.80 6.72 -18.52
N GLY A 297 -12.84 7.23 -17.85
CA GLY A 297 -13.88 6.43 -17.18
C GLY A 297 -14.70 5.52 -18.09
N GLY A 298 -14.87 5.83 -19.39
CA GLY A 298 -15.58 4.98 -20.35
C GLY A 298 -14.65 4.08 -21.18
N GLU A 299 -13.46 4.56 -21.52
CA GLU A 299 -12.58 4.00 -22.58
C GLU A 299 -11.21 3.52 -22.06
N ALA A 300 -11.10 3.36 -20.78
CA ALA A 300 -9.86 2.96 -20.13
C ALA A 300 -9.18 1.69 -20.67
N PRO A 301 -9.88 0.63 -21.11
CA PRO A 301 -9.21 -0.55 -21.63
C PRO A 301 -8.25 -0.23 -22.78
N ALA A 302 -8.64 0.68 -23.65
CA ALA A 302 -7.87 1.05 -24.82
C ALA A 302 -6.60 1.87 -24.46
N LEU A 303 -6.73 2.84 -23.53
CA LEU A 303 -5.57 3.61 -23.05
C LEU A 303 -4.62 2.77 -22.17
N LEU A 304 -5.18 1.82 -21.41
CA LEU A 304 -4.40 0.91 -20.58
C LEU A 304 -3.66 -0.15 -21.42
N ALA A 305 -4.21 -0.51 -22.60
CA ALA A 305 -3.53 -1.37 -23.56
C ALA A 305 -2.24 -0.74 -24.13
N LEU A 306 -2.08 0.58 -24.02
CA LEU A 306 -0.82 1.26 -24.36
C LEU A 306 0.30 0.96 -23.38
N VAL A 307 -0.05 0.59 -22.14
CA VAL A 307 0.94 0.36 -21.08
C VAL A 307 1.48 -1.07 -21.19
N PRO A 308 2.77 -1.26 -21.54
CA PRO A 308 3.32 -2.60 -21.70
C PRO A 308 3.36 -3.36 -20.37
N GLU A 309 2.90 -4.60 -20.38
CA GLU A 309 2.95 -5.47 -19.19
C GLU A 309 4.37 -5.58 -18.63
N ALA A 310 5.39 -5.66 -19.49
CA ALA A 310 6.78 -5.75 -19.07
C ALA A 310 7.24 -4.52 -18.27
N ALA A 311 6.75 -3.32 -18.59
CA ALA A 311 7.03 -2.11 -17.83
C ALA A 311 6.34 -2.13 -16.46
N VAL A 312 5.08 -2.59 -16.41
CA VAL A 312 4.35 -2.79 -15.13
C VAL A 312 5.08 -3.84 -14.29
N GLY A 313 5.54 -4.93 -14.90
CA GLY A 313 6.33 -5.97 -14.25
C GLY A 313 7.58 -5.43 -13.56
N CYS A 314 8.32 -4.54 -14.23
CA CYS A 314 9.48 -3.86 -13.64
C CYS A 314 9.11 -3.06 -12.37
N LEU A 315 8.00 -2.33 -12.41
CA LEU A 315 7.52 -1.58 -11.24
C LEU A 315 7.07 -2.51 -10.11
N LEU A 316 6.45 -3.66 -10.42
CA LEU A 316 6.07 -4.65 -9.42
C LEU A 316 7.29 -5.30 -8.75
N VAL A 317 8.37 -5.56 -9.48
CA VAL A 317 9.65 -6.01 -8.90
C VAL A 317 10.18 -4.98 -7.92
N ALA A 318 10.19 -3.70 -8.29
CA ALA A 318 10.63 -2.63 -7.41
C ALA A 318 9.75 -2.53 -6.14
N THR A 319 8.44 -2.66 -6.28
CA THR A 319 7.50 -2.67 -5.14
C THR A 319 7.70 -3.91 -4.25
N GLY A 320 7.92 -5.07 -4.86
CA GLY A 320 8.26 -6.30 -4.14
C GLY A 320 9.52 -6.15 -3.31
N TRP A 321 10.55 -5.52 -3.89
CA TRP A 321 11.79 -5.18 -3.18
C TRP A 321 11.55 -4.19 -2.03
N GLU A 322 10.76 -3.13 -2.25
CA GLU A 322 10.41 -2.17 -1.21
C GLU A 322 9.72 -2.86 -0.03
N LEU A 323 8.74 -3.73 -0.32
CA LEU A 323 8.00 -4.46 0.70
C LEU A 323 8.90 -5.43 1.48
N ALA A 324 9.75 -6.19 0.80
CA ALA A 324 10.72 -7.08 1.42
C ALA A 324 11.79 -6.33 2.22
N SER A 325 12.23 -5.15 1.75
CA SER A 325 13.25 -4.34 2.44
C SER A 325 12.75 -3.67 3.70
N ALA A 326 11.44 -3.49 3.86
CA ALA A 326 10.83 -3.01 5.09
C ALA A 326 11.17 -3.90 6.31
N LEU A 327 11.57 -5.16 6.07
CA LEU A 327 12.10 -6.09 7.07
C LEU A 327 13.37 -5.55 7.75
N ARG A 328 14.23 -4.83 7.03
CA ARG A 328 15.48 -4.27 7.58
C ARG A 328 15.25 -3.14 8.56
N ALA A 329 14.17 -2.39 8.40
CA ALA A 329 13.80 -1.31 9.31
C ALA A 329 13.29 -1.83 10.67
N ARG A 330 12.90 -3.10 10.74
CA ARG A 330 12.47 -3.79 11.96
C ARG A 330 13.52 -4.82 12.33
N ALA A 331 14.49 -4.46 13.18
CA ALA A 331 15.46 -5.41 13.70
C ALA A 331 14.75 -6.55 14.44
N GLN A 332 14.59 -7.69 13.76
CA GLN A 332 13.99 -8.89 14.38
C GLN A 332 15.07 -9.65 15.16
N PRO A 333 14.81 -10.00 16.42
CA PRO A 333 15.69 -10.91 17.15
C PRO A 333 15.85 -12.22 16.37
N LEU A 334 17.08 -12.76 16.30
CA LEU A 334 17.39 -14.02 15.59
C LEU A 334 16.47 -15.16 15.98
N VAL A 335 16.02 -15.16 17.22
CA VAL A 335 15.11 -16.16 17.79
C VAL A 335 13.73 -16.21 17.09
N ASN A 336 13.31 -15.14 16.45
CA ASN A 336 12.03 -15.04 15.76
C ASN A 336 12.13 -15.38 14.26
N TRP A 337 13.34 -15.61 13.74
CA TRP A 337 13.58 -15.92 12.33
C TRP A 337 12.86 -17.17 11.82
N PRO A 338 12.73 -18.28 12.60
CA PRO A 338 11.95 -19.43 12.14
C PRO A 338 10.47 -19.10 11.90
N ILE A 339 9.86 -18.26 12.75
CA ILE A 339 8.47 -17.82 12.57
C ILE A 339 8.35 -16.97 11.30
N LEU A 340 9.26 -16.00 11.14
CA LEU A 340 9.32 -15.13 9.97
C LEU A 340 9.48 -15.94 8.69
N ALA A 341 10.47 -16.85 8.65
CA ALA A 341 10.77 -17.67 7.48
C ALA A 341 9.59 -18.60 7.11
N ALA A 342 8.99 -19.26 8.11
CA ALA A 342 7.83 -20.13 7.89
C ALA A 342 6.60 -19.34 7.38
N THR A 343 6.36 -18.15 7.94
CA THR A 343 5.30 -17.24 7.48
C THR A 343 5.54 -16.83 6.04
N ALA A 344 6.76 -16.41 5.70
CA ALA A 344 7.11 -15.99 4.34
C ALA A 344 7.00 -17.15 3.34
N ALA A 345 7.51 -18.33 3.71
CA ALA A 345 7.45 -19.53 2.86
C ALA A 345 5.99 -19.96 2.59
N ALA A 346 5.14 -19.99 3.63
CA ALA A 346 3.73 -20.33 3.46
C ALA A 346 2.97 -19.27 2.65
N THR A 347 3.30 -17.99 2.83
CA THR A 347 2.73 -16.89 2.03
C THR A 347 3.07 -17.06 0.55
N LEU A 348 4.31 -17.41 0.25
CA LEU A 348 4.80 -17.58 -1.13
C LEU A 348 4.27 -18.86 -1.77
N ALA A 349 4.24 -19.96 -1.01
CA ALA A 349 3.88 -21.28 -1.55
C ALA A 349 2.38 -21.50 -1.68
N VAL A 350 1.57 -20.88 -0.82
CA VAL A 350 0.12 -21.07 -0.77
C VAL A 350 -0.60 -19.73 -0.98
N ASN A 351 -0.65 -18.88 0.04
CA ASN A 351 -1.20 -17.54 0.02
C ASN A 351 -0.91 -16.80 1.35
N ALA A 352 -1.27 -15.51 1.40
CA ALA A 352 -1.04 -14.68 2.57
C ALA A 352 -1.86 -15.12 3.81
N PHE A 353 -3.04 -15.72 3.61
CA PHE A 353 -3.85 -16.28 4.69
C PHE A 353 -3.13 -17.46 5.38
N ALA A 354 -2.68 -18.43 4.59
CA ALA A 354 -1.94 -19.58 5.11
C ALA A 354 -0.67 -19.13 5.85
N GLY A 355 0.06 -18.16 5.29
CA GLY A 355 1.22 -17.56 5.95
C GLY A 355 0.87 -16.92 7.28
N PHE A 356 -0.21 -16.13 7.33
CA PHE A 356 -0.65 -15.48 8.56
C PHE A 356 -1.06 -16.48 9.63
N VAL A 357 -1.89 -17.45 9.28
CA VAL A 357 -2.38 -18.47 10.23
C VAL A 357 -1.21 -19.31 10.75
N LEU A 358 -0.36 -19.83 9.87
CA LEU A 358 0.81 -20.62 10.27
C LEU A 358 1.75 -19.81 11.16
N GLY A 359 2.02 -18.55 10.79
CA GLY A 359 2.86 -17.66 11.55
C GLY A 359 2.35 -17.41 12.96
N CYS A 360 1.04 -17.12 13.10
CA CYS A 360 0.40 -16.92 14.40
C CYS A 360 0.43 -18.20 15.26
N LEU A 361 0.14 -19.35 14.68
CA LEU A 361 0.22 -20.64 15.38
C LEU A 361 1.65 -20.93 15.86
N LEU A 362 2.65 -20.74 15.00
CA LEU A 362 4.04 -20.91 15.38
C LEU A 362 4.46 -19.91 16.48
N ALA A 363 4.06 -18.64 16.37
CA ALA A 363 4.38 -17.65 17.40
C ALA A 363 3.77 -17.99 18.77
N TRP A 364 2.57 -18.57 18.77
CA TRP A 364 1.91 -19.03 19.99
C TRP A 364 2.57 -20.30 20.57
N LEU A 365 3.01 -21.23 19.74
CA LEU A 365 3.68 -22.46 20.17
C LEU A 365 5.16 -22.26 20.49
N TRP A 366 5.81 -21.23 19.97
CA TRP A 366 7.26 -21.00 20.06
C TRP A 366 7.83 -20.97 21.47
N PRO A 367 7.17 -20.35 22.47
CA PRO A 367 7.67 -20.38 23.87
C PRO A 367 7.76 -21.80 24.41
N TRP A 368 6.82 -22.68 24.08
CA TRP A 368 6.79 -24.09 24.49
C TRP A 368 7.93 -24.90 23.85
N VAL A 369 8.13 -24.70 22.54
CA VAL A 369 9.21 -25.38 21.81
C VAL A 369 10.58 -24.94 22.34
N ARG A 370 10.75 -23.65 22.58
CA ARG A 370 11.99 -23.11 23.15
C ARG A 370 12.28 -23.64 24.56
N GLY A 371 11.28 -23.70 25.43
CA GLY A 371 11.42 -24.24 26.77
C GLY A 371 11.94 -25.66 26.76
N ARG A 372 11.46 -26.48 25.82
CA ARG A 372 11.93 -27.87 25.65
C ARG A 372 13.35 -27.96 25.08
N LEU A 373 13.69 -27.14 24.08
CA LEU A 373 15.03 -27.14 23.47
C LEU A 373 16.13 -26.58 24.40
N SER A 374 15.78 -25.66 25.32
CA SER A 374 16.71 -25.06 26.25
C SER A 374 16.88 -25.85 27.55
N GLY A 375 16.24 -27.02 27.70
CA GLY A 375 16.34 -27.86 28.89
C GLY A 375 15.82 -27.24 30.18
N ARG A 376 15.12 -26.10 30.13
CA ARG A 376 14.51 -25.45 31.30
C ARG A 376 13.12 -26.03 31.52
N PRO A 377 12.84 -26.58 32.75
CA PRO A 377 11.49 -27.05 33.06
C PRO A 377 10.49 -25.90 32.94
N SER A 378 9.38 -26.18 32.29
CA SER A 378 8.22 -25.27 32.12
C SER A 378 7.50 -25.15 33.47
N GLY A 379 7.98 -24.26 34.33
CA GLY A 379 7.40 -24.04 35.64
C GLY A 379 7.83 -22.70 36.18
N THR A 380 7.17 -21.64 35.74
CA THR A 380 6.74 -20.48 36.55
C THR A 380 6.11 -19.47 35.56
N HIS A 381 4.79 -19.38 35.60
CA HIS A 381 4.08 -18.22 35.11
C HIS A 381 4.44 -17.02 36.01
N SER A 382 5.58 -16.42 35.78
CA SER A 382 5.89 -15.08 36.27
C SER A 382 5.60 -14.13 35.13
N GLY A 383 4.53 -13.34 35.27
CA GLY A 383 4.21 -12.21 34.44
C GLY A 383 5.35 -11.19 34.42
N ALA A 384 6.36 -11.46 33.61
CA ALA A 384 7.32 -10.45 33.22
C ALA A 384 6.68 -9.66 32.04
N ALA A 385 5.84 -8.70 32.41
CA ALA A 385 5.66 -7.52 31.59
C ALA A 385 7.07 -7.02 31.27
N GLN A 386 7.51 -7.22 30.02
CA GLN A 386 8.67 -6.51 29.51
C GLN A 386 8.33 -5.02 29.61
N ARG A 387 8.83 -4.40 30.67
CA ARG A 387 8.94 -2.96 30.78
C ARG A 387 9.83 -2.55 29.60
N TYR A 388 9.23 -1.90 28.64
CA TYR A 388 9.95 -0.96 27.80
C TYR A 388 10.47 0.11 28.78
N GLU A 389 11.72 0.02 29.17
CA GLU A 389 12.45 1.15 29.68
C GLU A 389 12.45 2.20 28.57
N THR A 390 11.48 3.09 28.66
CA THR A 390 11.63 4.42 28.09
C THR A 390 12.80 5.05 28.81
N THR A 391 13.97 4.99 28.19
CA THR A 391 15.11 5.81 28.57
C THR A 391 14.62 7.25 28.63
N ASP A 392 14.55 7.78 29.84
CA ASP A 392 14.50 9.20 30.16
C ASP A 392 15.74 9.90 29.58
N ALA A 393 15.63 10.34 28.32
CA ALA A 393 16.59 11.18 27.64
C ALA A 393 15.94 12.46 27.16
N PHE A 394 15.12 13.08 28.02
CA PHE A 394 14.68 14.46 27.85
C PHE A 394 14.50 15.15 29.22
N LYS A 395 15.59 15.21 29.98
CA LYS A 395 15.77 16.27 31.00
C LYS A 395 17.21 16.75 30.88
N THR A 396 17.33 18.03 30.65
CA THR A 396 18.51 18.94 30.61
C THR A 396 19.05 19.25 29.21
N SER A 397 18.63 20.25 28.60
CA SER A 397 19.15 21.61 28.32
C SER A 397 18.30 22.31 27.24
#